data_4c5188d1e989f73d6ba300ea83873ecd
#
_entry.id   4c5188d1e989f73d6ba300ea83873ecd
#
_cell.length_a   1.000
_cell.length_b   1.000
_cell.length_c   1.000
_cell.angle_alpha   90.00
_cell.angle_beta   90.00
_cell.angle_gamma   90.00
#
_symmetry.space_group_name_H-M   'P 1'
#
loop_
_entity.id
_entity.type
_entity.pdbx_description
1 polymer ?
#
loop_
_entity_poly.entity_id
_entity_poly.type
_entity_poly.pdbx_seq_one_letter_code
_entity_poly.pdbx_strand_id
1 'polypeptide(L)'
;AFYPNLVQTLEENPVLVHGGPFANIAHGCCSVTSLKLGLNLSDYVITEAGFGSDLGCEKYMNILARKMNLTPSYIVLVATARALKHSGMENLDAHIDHLKQYHVPFCVAINKFLEDSNEELQKIIDYVSLKGVKCIVTDSYNEGGSGSISLAEEIINSNFDINSVNYLYEDSMTIQEKIEALAKKVYHASSIQYS
;
A
#
# COMPACT_ATOMS: atom_id res chain seq x y z
N ALA A 1 -18.53 11.24 -9.85
CA ALA A 1 -18.19 12.64 -9.62
C ALA A 1 -16.68 12.84 -9.76
N PHE A 2 -16.25 13.81 -10.55
CA PHE A 2 -14.83 14.12 -10.73
C PHE A 2 -14.25 14.93 -9.56
N TYR A 3 -15.11 15.63 -8.85
CA TYR A 3 -14.71 16.44 -7.69
C TYR A 3 -15.01 15.68 -6.40
N PRO A 4 -14.07 15.70 -5.43
CA PRO A 4 -14.30 15.06 -4.15
C PRO A 4 -15.34 15.82 -3.32
N ASN A 5 -16.07 15.07 -2.50
CA ASN A 5 -16.91 15.62 -1.44
C ASN A 5 -16.09 15.61 -0.14
N LEU A 6 -16.07 16.74 0.56
CA LEU A 6 -15.49 16.81 1.89
C LEU A 6 -16.51 16.32 2.90
N VAL A 7 -16.16 15.30 3.66
CA VAL A 7 -16.95 14.72 4.74
C VAL A 7 -16.13 14.65 6.02
N GLN A 8 -16.76 14.40 7.14
CA GLN A 8 -16.13 14.26 8.45
C GLN A 8 -16.32 12.84 8.96
N THR A 9 -15.27 12.25 9.52
CA THR A 9 -15.35 10.97 10.23
C THR A 9 -16.01 11.12 11.59
N LEU A 10 -16.33 10.00 12.25
CA LEU A 10 -16.84 9.99 13.62
C LEU A 10 -15.84 10.57 14.64
N GLU A 11 -14.56 10.56 14.31
CA GLU A 11 -13.47 11.14 15.12
C GLU A 11 -13.10 12.56 14.65
N GLU A 12 -14.01 13.22 13.91
CA GLU A 12 -13.89 14.61 13.47
C GLU A 12 -12.74 14.90 12.50
N ASN A 13 -12.19 13.87 11.85
CA ASN A 13 -11.16 14.04 10.84
C ASN A 13 -11.77 14.32 9.45
N PRO A 14 -11.16 15.19 8.63
CA PRO A 14 -11.64 15.46 7.28
C PRO A 14 -11.30 14.30 6.33
N VAL A 15 -12.26 13.95 5.46
CA VAL A 15 -12.08 12.95 4.41
C VAL A 15 -12.58 13.48 3.08
N LEU A 16 -11.79 13.30 2.03
CA LEU A 16 -12.16 13.59 0.65
C LEU A 16 -12.69 12.30 -0.01
N VAL A 17 -14.00 12.22 -0.20
CA VAL A 17 -14.68 11.08 -0.83
C VAL A 17 -15.00 11.39 -2.28
N HIS A 18 -14.65 10.51 -3.17
CA HIS A 18 -14.92 10.65 -4.61
C HIS A 18 -15.31 9.30 -5.24
N GLY A 19 -15.79 9.31 -6.48
CA GLY A 19 -16.06 8.10 -7.24
C GLY A 19 -14.78 7.27 -7.41
N GLY A 20 -14.84 5.99 -7.00
CA GLY A 20 -13.67 5.12 -6.93
C GLY A 20 -13.29 4.53 -8.29
N PRO A 21 -12.09 4.76 -8.80
CA PRO A 21 -11.53 3.99 -9.89
C PRO A 21 -11.08 2.62 -9.36
N PHE A 22 -11.77 1.56 -9.74
CA PHE A 22 -11.40 0.19 -9.36
C PHE A 22 -10.07 -0.24 -9.96
N ALA A 23 -9.23 -0.94 -9.19
CA ALA A 23 -7.89 -1.35 -9.61
C ALA A 23 -7.87 -2.31 -10.79
N ASN A 24 -8.92 -3.10 -10.99
CA ASN A 24 -9.03 -4.04 -12.12
C ASN A 24 -9.40 -3.37 -13.46
N ILE A 25 -9.94 -2.13 -13.42
CA ILE A 25 -10.37 -1.41 -14.63
C ILE A 25 -9.75 -0.01 -14.77
N ALA A 26 -9.14 0.50 -13.72
CA ALA A 26 -8.51 1.82 -13.67
C ALA A 26 -7.26 1.79 -12.78
N HIS A 27 -6.80 2.93 -12.31
CA HIS A 27 -5.59 3.02 -11.48
C HIS A 27 -5.80 2.63 -10.00
N GLY A 28 -7.04 2.40 -9.54
CA GLY A 28 -7.33 1.78 -8.25
C GLY A 28 -6.93 2.56 -6.99
N CYS A 29 -6.82 3.88 -7.10
CA CYS A 29 -6.45 4.76 -6.00
C CYS A 29 -7.18 6.10 -6.11
N CYS A 30 -6.93 7.03 -5.20
CA CYS A 30 -7.58 8.35 -5.19
C CYS A 30 -7.29 9.18 -6.44
N SER A 31 -8.12 10.18 -6.69
CA SER A 31 -7.89 11.11 -7.80
C SER A 31 -6.71 12.05 -7.52
N VAL A 32 -6.02 12.47 -8.57
CA VAL A 32 -4.96 13.49 -8.49
C VAL A 32 -5.47 14.77 -7.84
N THR A 33 -6.72 15.15 -8.13
CA THR A 33 -7.34 16.35 -7.56
C THR A 33 -7.51 16.23 -6.05
N SER A 34 -8.01 15.10 -5.55
CA SER A 34 -8.17 14.85 -4.10
C SER A 34 -6.82 14.86 -3.40
N LEU A 35 -5.82 14.18 -3.97
CA LEU A 35 -4.50 14.08 -3.37
C LEU A 35 -3.81 15.45 -3.28
N LYS A 36 -3.82 16.24 -4.37
CA LYS A 36 -3.27 17.59 -4.37
C LYS A 36 -4.01 18.52 -3.41
N LEU A 37 -5.34 18.41 -3.32
CA LEU A 37 -6.13 19.19 -2.39
C LEU A 37 -5.77 18.83 -0.94
N GLY A 38 -5.72 17.54 -0.61
CA GLY A 38 -5.33 17.08 0.72
C GLY A 38 -3.95 17.58 1.13
N LEU A 39 -2.95 17.46 0.26
CA LEU A 39 -1.58 17.90 0.50
C LEU A 39 -1.43 19.43 0.68
N ASN A 40 -2.38 20.21 0.18
CA ASN A 40 -2.41 21.65 0.43
C ASN A 40 -3.14 22.04 1.71
N LEU A 41 -3.92 21.12 2.30
CA LEU A 41 -4.78 21.42 3.45
C LEU A 41 -4.33 20.75 4.76
N SER A 42 -3.39 19.78 4.68
CA SER A 42 -2.98 18.99 5.85
C SER A 42 -1.52 18.59 5.79
N ASP A 43 -0.93 18.35 6.96
CA ASP A 43 0.46 17.89 7.10
C ASP A 43 0.63 16.42 6.67
N TYR A 44 -0.42 15.61 6.84
CA TYR A 44 -0.45 14.19 6.45
C TYR A 44 -1.65 13.92 5.55
N VAL A 45 -1.42 13.19 4.48
CA VAL A 45 -2.47 12.69 3.59
C VAL A 45 -2.36 11.18 3.51
N ILE A 46 -3.41 10.48 3.89
CA ILE A 46 -3.51 9.03 3.79
C ILE A 46 -4.42 8.70 2.62
N THR A 47 -3.98 7.82 1.74
CA THR A 47 -4.76 7.34 0.61
C THR A 47 -4.70 5.83 0.52
N GLU A 48 -5.75 5.24 0.01
CA GLU A 48 -5.81 3.82 -0.29
C GLU A 48 -5.33 3.53 -1.71
N ALA A 49 -4.61 2.42 -1.87
CA ALA A 49 -4.35 1.79 -3.16
C ALA A 49 -5.07 0.43 -3.15
N GLY A 50 -6.14 0.32 -3.91
CA GLY A 50 -7.11 -0.78 -3.81
C GLY A 50 -6.56 -2.15 -4.20
N PHE A 51 -7.09 -3.20 -3.60
CA PHE A 51 -6.68 -4.60 -3.74
C PHE A 51 -5.26 -4.87 -3.20
N GLY A 52 -4.56 -5.86 -3.75
CA GLY A 52 -3.18 -6.16 -3.36
C GLY A 52 -2.17 -5.14 -3.88
N SER A 53 -0.95 -5.20 -3.36
CA SER A 53 0.13 -4.31 -3.81
C SER A 53 0.46 -4.48 -5.29
N ASP A 54 0.25 -5.67 -5.82
CA ASP A 54 0.42 -6.05 -7.22
C ASP A 54 -0.56 -5.37 -8.17
N LEU A 55 -1.66 -4.82 -7.66
CA LEU A 55 -2.67 -4.09 -8.43
C LEU A 55 -2.68 -2.60 -8.08
N GLY A 56 -3.20 -2.24 -6.91
CA GLY A 56 -3.40 -0.85 -6.54
C GLY A 56 -2.10 -0.09 -6.33
N CYS A 57 -1.17 -0.65 -5.55
CA CYS A 57 0.11 0.00 -5.29
C CYS A 57 0.98 0.04 -6.55
N GLU A 58 1.00 -1.02 -7.36
CA GLU A 58 1.70 -1.04 -8.65
C GLU A 58 1.25 0.12 -9.52
N LYS A 59 -0.05 0.28 -9.72
CA LYS A 59 -0.60 1.37 -10.55
C LYS A 59 -0.41 2.74 -9.93
N TYR A 60 -0.53 2.83 -8.60
CA TYR A 60 -0.24 4.08 -7.90
C TYR A 60 1.19 4.53 -8.18
N MET A 61 2.17 3.66 -7.98
CA MET A 61 3.59 3.99 -8.15
C MET A 61 3.95 4.25 -9.61
N ASN A 62 3.68 3.29 -10.49
CA ASN A 62 4.16 3.35 -11.87
C ASN A 62 3.34 4.26 -12.78
N ILE A 63 2.10 4.60 -12.41
CA ILE A 63 1.24 5.48 -13.22
C ILE A 63 0.98 6.81 -12.51
N LEU A 64 0.34 6.78 -11.33
CA LEU A 64 -0.17 8.00 -10.70
C LEU A 64 0.95 8.86 -10.12
N ALA A 65 1.80 8.29 -9.27
CA ALA A 65 2.92 8.98 -8.62
C ALA A 65 3.88 9.57 -9.67
N ARG A 66 4.17 8.79 -10.71
CA ARG A 66 5.00 9.24 -11.84
C ARG A 66 4.39 10.44 -12.56
N LYS A 67 3.10 10.38 -12.93
CA LYS A 67 2.40 11.50 -13.60
C LYS A 67 2.29 12.75 -12.74
N MET A 68 2.16 12.59 -11.44
CA MET A 68 2.10 13.71 -10.50
C MET A 68 3.47 14.26 -10.12
N ASN A 69 4.53 13.52 -10.40
CA ASN A 69 5.86 13.74 -9.82
C ASN A 69 5.78 13.82 -8.28
N LEU A 70 5.02 12.93 -7.68
CA LEU A 70 4.72 12.91 -6.25
C LEU A 70 4.72 11.46 -5.74
N THR A 71 5.77 11.08 -5.07
CA THR A 71 5.92 9.77 -4.46
C THR A 71 5.34 9.77 -3.04
N PRO A 72 4.72 8.66 -2.60
CA PRO A 72 4.33 8.54 -1.20
C PRO A 72 5.58 8.51 -0.32
N SER A 73 5.53 9.18 0.83
CA SER A 73 6.64 9.19 1.79
C SER A 73 6.77 7.86 2.54
N TYR A 74 5.68 7.13 2.66
CA TYR A 74 5.62 5.84 3.37
C TYR A 74 4.52 4.96 2.80
N ILE A 75 4.71 3.64 2.85
CA ILE A 75 3.71 2.66 2.42
C ILE A 75 3.33 1.76 3.61
N VAL A 76 2.05 1.53 3.80
CA VAL A 76 1.54 0.55 4.77
C VAL A 76 0.96 -0.63 4.00
N LEU A 77 1.58 -1.79 4.13
CA LEU A 77 1.06 -3.05 3.59
C LEU A 77 0.13 -3.69 4.62
N VAL A 78 -1.16 -3.64 4.36
CA VAL A 78 -2.15 -4.23 5.26
C VAL A 78 -2.30 -5.73 4.98
N ALA A 79 -2.19 -6.55 6.03
CA ALA A 79 -2.44 -7.98 5.99
C ALA A 79 -3.34 -8.40 7.16
N THR A 80 -3.87 -9.62 7.12
CA THR A 80 -4.64 -10.21 8.20
C THR A 80 -4.16 -11.64 8.46
N ALA A 81 -4.18 -12.09 9.71
CA ALA A 81 -3.83 -13.47 10.04
C ALA A 81 -4.72 -14.47 9.26
N ARG A 82 -6.00 -14.14 9.11
CA ARG A 82 -6.96 -14.94 8.34
C ARG A 82 -6.56 -15.09 6.86
N ALA A 83 -6.16 -14.01 6.21
CA ALA A 83 -5.71 -14.06 4.80
C ALA A 83 -4.42 -14.90 4.68
N LEU A 84 -3.48 -14.75 5.59
CA LEU A 84 -2.23 -15.49 5.58
C LEU A 84 -2.41 -16.99 5.84
N LYS A 85 -3.38 -17.37 6.68
CA LYS A 85 -3.77 -18.79 6.84
C LYS A 85 -4.30 -19.41 5.55
N HIS A 86 -4.97 -18.62 4.73
CA HIS A 86 -5.56 -19.09 3.46
C HIS A 86 -4.54 -19.11 2.32
N SER A 87 -3.78 -18.03 2.14
CA SER A 87 -2.91 -17.80 0.98
C SER A 87 -1.44 -18.17 1.22
N GLY A 88 -1.07 -18.46 2.47
CA GLY A 88 0.32 -18.76 2.85
C GLY A 88 1.17 -17.52 3.08
N MET A 89 2.32 -17.72 3.73
CA MET A 89 3.29 -16.65 4.01
C MET A 89 4.06 -16.26 2.75
N GLU A 90 4.17 -17.15 1.76
CA GLU A 90 4.79 -16.90 0.47
C GLU A 90 4.09 -15.77 -0.31
N ASN A 91 2.78 -15.64 -0.13
CA ASN A 91 2.03 -14.53 -0.72
C ASN A 91 2.43 -13.19 -0.10
N LEU A 92 2.62 -13.15 1.22
CA LEU A 92 3.12 -11.95 1.90
C LEU A 92 4.55 -11.62 1.46
N ASP A 93 5.40 -12.63 1.27
CA ASP A 93 6.76 -12.45 0.75
C ASP A 93 6.75 -11.78 -0.63
N ALA A 94 5.90 -12.25 -1.54
CA ALA A 94 5.78 -11.64 -2.86
C ALA A 94 5.40 -10.16 -2.79
N HIS A 95 4.48 -9.79 -1.89
CA HIS A 95 4.11 -8.39 -1.68
C HIS A 95 5.24 -7.57 -1.04
N ILE A 96 5.96 -8.13 -0.06
CA ILE A 96 7.12 -7.48 0.56
C ILE A 96 8.22 -7.25 -0.48
N ASP A 97 8.55 -8.26 -1.28
CA ASP A 97 9.57 -8.16 -2.32
C ASP A 97 9.18 -7.17 -3.43
N HIS A 98 7.90 -7.12 -3.76
CA HIS A 98 7.35 -6.13 -4.67
C HIS A 98 7.57 -4.69 -4.14
N LEU A 99 7.19 -4.42 -2.88
CA LEU A 99 7.33 -3.09 -2.28
C LEU A 99 8.80 -2.66 -2.13
N LYS A 100 9.70 -3.57 -1.79
CA LYS A 100 11.15 -3.29 -1.68
C LYS A 100 11.73 -2.71 -2.97
N GLN A 101 11.19 -3.07 -4.14
CA GLN A 101 11.69 -2.61 -5.42
C GLN A 101 11.50 -1.11 -5.65
N TYR A 102 10.54 -0.48 -4.98
CA TYR A 102 10.30 0.96 -5.13
C TYR A 102 11.25 1.85 -4.33
N HIS A 103 11.98 1.29 -3.38
CA HIS A 103 12.86 2.02 -2.45
C HIS A 103 12.12 3.06 -1.59
N VAL A 104 10.84 2.90 -1.38
CA VAL A 104 10.03 3.71 -0.46
C VAL A 104 9.96 2.98 0.88
N PRO A 105 10.15 3.67 2.02
CA PRO A 105 9.98 3.07 3.33
C PRO A 105 8.58 2.49 3.51
N PHE A 106 8.48 1.32 4.16
CA PHE A 106 7.20 0.69 4.41
C PHE A 106 7.21 -0.20 5.65
N CYS A 107 6.03 -0.49 6.17
CA CYS A 107 5.80 -1.52 7.17
C CYS A 107 4.66 -2.45 6.77
N VAL A 108 4.55 -3.57 7.46
CA VAL A 108 3.38 -4.45 7.42
C VAL A 108 2.50 -4.12 8.62
N ALA A 109 1.23 -3.83 8.38
CA ALA A 109 0.22 -3.67 9.41
C ALA A 109 -0.71 -4.88 9.42
N ILE A 110 -0.77 -5.59 10.54
CA ILE A 110 -1.70 -6.71 10.72
C ILE A 110 -3.00 -6.17 11.29
N ASN A 111 -4.04 -6.17 10.48
CA ASN A 111 -5.38 -5.85 10.95
C ASN A 111 -5.95 -7.04 11.72
N LYS A 112 -5.99 -6.92 13.05
CA LYS A 112 -6.39 -7.97 13.97
C LYS A 112 -7.90 -8.15 14.00
N PHE A 113 -8.34 -9.39 14.07
CA PHE A 113 -9.72 -9.79 14.35
C PHE A 113 -9.83 -10.42 15.74
N LEU A 114 -11.07 -10.49 16.24
CA LEU A 114 -11.35 -11.04 17.59
C LEU A 114 -10.88 -12.49 17.77
N GLU A 115 -10.90 -13.29 16.70
CA GLU A 115 -10.49 -14.69 16.72
C GLU A 115 -8.96 -14.88 16.63
N ASP A 116 -8.20 -13.84 16.32
CA ASP A 116 -6.75 -13.97 16.16
C ASP A 116 -6.07 -14.12 17.52
N SER A 117 -5.34 -15.21 17.71
CA SER A 117 -4.59 -15.43 18.93
C SER A 117 -3.27 -14.64 18.95
N ASN A 118 -2.83 -14.27 20.15
CA ASN A 118 -1.54 -13.57 20.29
C ASN A 118 -0.36 -14.39 19.76
N GLU A 119 -0.41 -15.73 19.87
CA GLU A 119 0.64 -16.60 19.34
C GLU A 119 0.72 -16.57 17.81
N GLU A 120 -0.42 -16.50 17.14
CA GLU A 120 -0.47 -16.38 15.68
C GLU A 120 0.05 -15.03 15.22
N LEU A 121 -0.38 -13.96 15.87
CA LEU A 121 0.10 -12.61 15.57
C LEU A 121 1.61 -12.52 15.79
N GLN A 122 2.14 -13.08 16.88
CA GLN A 122 3.57 -13.07 17.15
C GLN A 122 4.37 -13.84 16.10
N LYS A 123 3.89 -14.98 15.61
CA LYS A 123 4.54 -15.72 14.52
C LYS A 123 4.64 -14.90 13.23
N ILE A 124 3.61 -14.11 12.91
CA ILE A 124 3.62 -13.23 11.74
C ILE A 124 4.62 -12.08 11.94
N ILE A 125 4.62 -11.48 13.14
CA ILE A 125 5.57 -10.39 13.48
C ILE A 125 7.01 -10.90 13.34
N ASP A 126 7.32 -12.06 13.94
CA ASP A 126 8.65 -12.65 13.89
C ASP A 126 9.08 -12.95 12.44
N TYR A 127 8.16 -13.52 11.66
CA TYR A 127 8.41 -13.82 10.26
C TYR A 127 8.72 -12.58 9.42
N VAL A 128 7.91 -11.53 9.54
CA VAL A 128 8.12 -10.26 8.81
C VAL A 128 9.41 -9.58 9.26
N SER A 129 9.73 -9.64 10.56
CA SER A 129 10.96 -9.09 11.12
C SER A 129 12.21 -9.74 10.55
N LEU A 130 12.19 -11.05 10.28
CA LEU A 130 13.28 -11.77 9.60
C LEU A 130 13.54 -11.26 8.15
N LYS A 131 12.54 -10.63 7.54
CA LYS A 131 12.69 -9.97 6.23
C LYS A 131 13.25 -8.55 6.31
N GLY A 132 13.58 -8.08 7.52
CA GLY A 132 14.04 -6.71 7.76
C GLY A 132 12.96 -5.66 7.61
N VAL A 133 11.70 -6.01 7.79
CA VAL A 133 10.53 -5.12 7.69
C VAL A 133 9.85 -5.03 9.05
N LYS A 134 9.40 -3.86 9.44
CA LYS A 134 8.61 -3.69 10.66
C LYS A 134 7.20 -4.26 10.47
N CYS A 135 6.69 -4.89 11.51
CA CYS A 135 5.34 -5.44 11.55
C CYS A 135 4.60 -4.90 12.78
N ILE A 136 3.48 -4.27 12.57
CA ILE A 136 2.66 -3.64 13.62
C ILE A 136 1.27 -4.26 13.61
N VAL A 137 0.76 -4.60 14.78
CA VAL A 137 -0.64 -5.05 14.93
C VAL A 137 -1.53 -3.84 15.16
N THR A 138 -2.63 -3.76 14.42
CA THR A 138 -3.67 -2.74 14.60
C THR A 138 -4.99 -3.39 14.98
N ASP A 139 -5.74 -2.76 15.87
CA ASP A 139 -7.08 -3.19 16.30
C ASP A 139 -8.12 -2.07 16.10
N SER A 140 -8.03 -1.39 14.95
CA SER A 140 -8.88 -0.23 14.64
C SER A 140 -10.37 -0.58 14.57
N TYR A 141 -10.71 -1.83 14.27
CA TYR A 141 -12.10 -2.27 14.22
C TYR A 141 -12.78 -2.25 15.59
N ASN A 142 -12.08 -2.67 16.64
CA ASN A 142 -12.64 -2.74 17.98
C ASN A 142 -12.40 -1.45 18.77
N GLU A 143 -11.25 -0.80 18.57
CA GLU A 143 -10.77 0.29 19.40
C GLU A 143 -10.77 1.66 18.68
N GLY A 144 -11.22 1.71 17.42
CA GLY A 144 -11.18 2.95 16.64
C GLY A 144 -9.74 3.46 16.45
N GLY A 145 -9.55 4.77 16.52
CA GLY A 145 -8.24 5.39 16.35
C GLY A 145 -7.21 4.95 17.39
N SER A 146 -7.64 4.62 18.61
CA SER A 146 -6.72 4.13 19.67
C SER A 146 -6.04 2.81 19.28
N GLY A 147 -6.71 1.96 18.53
CA GLY A 147 -6.16 0.71 18.01
C GLY A 147 -5.11 0.88 16.91
N SER A 148 -4.87 2.11 16.44
CA SER A 148 -3.87 2.43 15.40
C SER A 148 -2.73 3.32 15.89
N ILE A 149 -2.66 3.66 17.17
CA ILE A 149 -1.64 4.58 17.70
C ILE A 149 -0.22 4.09 17.39
N SER A 150 0.07 2.81 17.63
CA SER A 150 1.41 2.26 17.37
C SER A 150 1.82 2.34 15.90
N LEU A 151 0.86 2.19 14.98
CA LEU A 151 1.11 2.37 13.55
C LEU A 151 1.37 3.84 13.21
N ALA A 152 0.63 4.76 13.79
CA ALA A 152 0.83 6.18 13.60
C ALA A 152 2.19 6.63 14.13
N GLU A 153 2.59 6.17 15.32
CA GLU A 153 3.91 6.43 15.91
C GLU A 153 5.04 5.89 15.03
N GLU A 154 4.90 4.69 14.49
CA GLU A 154 5.87 4.14 13.54
C GLU A 154 6.04 5.03 12.32
N ILE A 155 4.93 5.47 11.72
CA ILE A 155 4.98 6.34 10.54
C ILE A 155 5.63 7.69 10.89
N ILE A 156 5.19 8.35 11.97
CA ILE A 156 5.69 9.68 12.36
C ILE A 156 7.18 9.65 12.68
N ASN A 157 7.67 8.59 13.31
CA ASN A 157 9.07 8.44 13.71
C ASN A 157 9.95 7.84 12.60
N SER A 158 9.39 7.47 11.47
CA SER A 158 10.15 6.94 10.34
C SER A 158 10.94 8.03 9.63
N ASN A 159 12.09 7.66 9.07
CA ASN A 159 12.84 8.54 8.20
C ASN A 159 12.19 8.52 6.80
N PHE A 160 11.72 9.68 6.35
CA PHE A 160 11.09 9.86 5.03
C PHE A 160 12.09 10.28 3.94
N ASP A 161 13.39 10.16 4.18
CA ASP A 161 14.40 10.47 3.17
C ASP A 161 14.35 9.44 2.02
N ILE A 162 13.62 9.81 0.98
CA ILE A 162 13.55 9.05 -0.27
C ILE A 162 14.59 9.63 -1.23
N ASN A 163 15.77 9.04 -1.24
CA ASN A 163 16.86 9.50 -2.11
C ASN A 163 16.61 9.22 -3.59
N SER A 164 15.87 8.16 -3.90
CA SER A 164 15.46 7.82 -5.26
C SER A 164 14.32 6.82 -5.24
N VAL A 165 13.30 7.08 -6.03
CA VAL A 165 12.24 6.11 -6.30
C VAL A 165 12.62 5.30 -7.51
N ASN A 166 12.50 3.99 -7.39
CA ASN A 166 12.69 3.06 -8.49
C ASN A 166 11.33 2.67 -9.06
N TYR A 167 11.08 2.97 -10.32
CA TYR A 167 9.89 2.48 -11.01
C TYR A 167 10.16 1.12 -11.65
N LEU A 168 9.16 0.27 -11.77
CA LEU A 168 9.34 -1.08 -12.28
C LEU A 168 9.67 -1.14 -13.77
N TYR A 169 9.32 -0.10 -14.52
CA TYR A 169 9.61 0.04 -15.94
C TYR A 169 9.78 1.51 -16.32
N GLU A 170 10.45 1.78 -17.43
CA GLU A 170 10.60 3.12 -17.97
C GLU A 170 9.44 3.49 -18.91
N ASP A 171 9.09 4.78 -18.98
CA ASP A 171 8.02 5.26 -19.87
C ASP A 171 8.33 5.01 -21.35
N SER A 172 9.60 5.01 -21.72
CA SER A 172 10.10 4.75 -23.08
C SER A 172 9.96 3.30 -23.53
N MET A 173 9.76 2.36 -22.62
CA MET A 173 9.59 0.94 -22.95
C MET A 173 8.31 0.70 -23.75
N THR A 174 8.35 -0.26 -24.65
CA THR A 174 7.18 -0.75 -25.36
C THR A 174 6.16 -1.39 -24.42
N ILE A 175 4.94 -1.55 -24.86
CA ILE A 175 3.89 -2.21 -24.07
C ILE A 175 4.31 -3.63 -23.68
N GLN A 176 4.93 -4.38 -24.60
CA GLN A 176 5.41 -5.73 -24.35
C GLN A 176 6.48 -5.76 -23.27
N GLU A 177 7.49 -4.87 -23.34
CA GLU A 177 8.54 -4.75 -22.33
C GLU A 177 7.97 -4.39 -20.95
N LYS A 178 6.96 -3.51 -20.89
CA LYS A 178 6.27 -3.17 -19.63
C LYS A 178 5.53 -4.37 -19.05
N ILE A 179 4.81 -5.13 -19.90
CA ILE A 179 4.14 -6.36 -19.48
C ILE A 179 5.16 -7.37 -18.95
N GLU A 180 6.29 -7.56 -19.65
CA GLU A 180 7.36 -8.44 -19.21
C GLU A 180 7.98 -8.00 -17.88
N ALA A 181 8.21 -6.71 -17.70
CA ALA A 181 8.73 -6.17 -16.46
C ALA A 181 7.79 -6.47 -15.28
N LEU A 182 6.49 -6.24 -15.43
CA LEU A 182 5.51 -6.53 -14.39
C LEU A 182 5.37 -8.02 -14.12
N ALA A 183 5.26 -8.83 -15.16
CA ALA A 183 5.13 -10.28 -15.00
C ALA A 183 6.32 -10.89 -14.25
N LYS A 184 7.54 -10.45 -14.55
CA LYS A 184 8.75 -10.93 -13.90
C LYS A 184 8.97 -10.36 -12.50
N LYS A 185 8.80 -9.04 -12.35
CA LYS A 185 9.13 -8.33 -11.09
C LYS A 185 8.05 -8.42 -10.02
N VAL A 186 6.78 -8.50 -10.42
CA VAL A 186 5.64 -8.52 -9.50
C VAL A 186 5.11 -9.93 -9.29
N TYR A 187 4.93 -10.67 -10.40
CA TYR A 187 4.32 -12.00 -10.37
C TYR A 187 5.32 -13.15 -10.44
N HIS A 188 6.64 -12.84 -10.48
CA HIS A 188 7.71 -13.85 -10.56
C HIS A 188 7.51 -14.87 -11.70
N ALA A 189 6.89 -14.43 -12.79
CA ALA A 189 6.61 -15.29 -13.94
C ALA A 189 7.91 -15.72 -14.63
N SER A 190 8.04 -17.01 -14.92
CA SER A 190 9.19 -17.56 -15.65
C SER A 190 9.13 -17.25 -17.16
N SER A 191 7.92 -17.14 -17.70
CA SER A 191 7.68 -16.84 -19.13
C SER A 191 6.33 -16.16 -19.33
N ILE A 192 6.16 -15.54 -20.50
CA ILE A 192 4.92 -14.89 -20.91
C ILE A 192 4.53 -15.48 -22.26
N GLN A 193 3.26 -15.81 -22.40
CA GLN A 193 2.69 -16.23 -23.66
C GLN A 193 1.70 -15.18 -24.13
N TYR A 194 1.92 -14.67 -25.32
CA TYR A 194 0.99 -13.76 -25.98
C TYR A 194 0.06 -14.55 -26.90
N SER A 195 -1.23 -14.24 -26.88
CA SER A 195 -2.25 -14.82 -27.76
C SER A 195 -2.49 -13.96 -28.98
#